data_938e0ba8101109fd8bcb5ec768aef7f2
#
_entry.id   938e0ba8101109fd8bcb5ec768aef7f2
#
_cell.length_a   1.000
_cell.length_b   1.000
_cell.length_c   1.000
_cell.angle_alpha   90.00
_cell.angle_beta   90.00
_cell.angle_gamma   90.00
#
_symmetry.space_group_name_H-M   'P 1'
#
loop_
_entity.id
_entity.type
_entity.pdbx_description
1 polymer ?
#
loop_
_entity_poly.entity_id
_entity_poly.type
_entity_poly.pdbx_seq_one_letter_code
_entity_poly.pdbx_strand_id
1 'polypeptide(L)'
;CYSEEQLKLVYEYLCSESLFCNRDEFSNFFKIFKSEASDVTHKIKVNTSRTGAKALLRVAVEELTKQFSASLVNLFFADKDGGDLKIASHHRATAYDDYRRKIARILSLE
;
A
#
# COMPACT_ATOMS: atom_id res chain seq x y z
N CYS A 1 8.81 12.23 -5.67
CA CYS A 1 7.78 12.27 -4.62
C CYS A 1 6.44 12.66 -5.19
N TYR A 2 5.39 12.06 -4.70
CA TYR A 2 4.02 12.37 -5.13
C TYR A 2 3.38 13.39 -4.18
N SER A 3 2.41 14.15 -4.69
CA SER A 3 1.69 15.12 -3.88
C SER A 3 0.75 14.43 -2.88
N GLU A 4 0.29 15.19 -1.89
CA GLU A 4 -0.70 14.69 -0.94
C GLU A 4 -1.97 14.23 -1.65
N GLU A 5 -2.40 14.98 -2.67
CA GLU A 5 -3.59 14.62 -3.43
C GLU A 5 -3.43 13.30 -4.17
N GLN A 6 -2.26 13.07 -4.78
CA GLN A 6 -1.99 11.80 -5.44
C GLN A 6 -1.99 10.64 -4.47
N LEU A 7 -1.33 10.82 -3.31
CA LEU A 7 -1.31 9.78 -2.27
C LEU A 7 -2.71 9.53 -1.74
N LYS A 8 -3.52 10.57 -1.58
CA LYS A 8 -4.90 10.41 -1.14
C LYS A 8 -5.74 9.62 -2.14
N LEU A 9 -5.59 9.90 -3.43
CA LEU A 9 -6.30 9.16 -4.47
C LEU A 9 -5.90 7.69 -4.49
N VAL A 10 -4.61 7.40 -4.34
CA VAL A 10 -4.15 6.02 -4.25
C VAL A 10 -4.72 5.34 -3.01
N TYR A 11 -4.69 6.02 -1.86
CA TYR A 11 -5.23 5.48 -0.62
C TYR A 11 -6.73 5.18 -0.75
N GLU A 12 -7.49 6.10 -1.33
CA GLU A 12 -8.93 5.91 -1.55
C GLU A 12 -9.19 4.71 -2.47
N TYR A 13 -8.38 4.56 -3.52
CA TYR A 13 -8.49 3.39 -4.38
C TYR A 13 -8.23 2.10 -3.61
N LEU A 14 -7.18 2.06 -2.79
CA LEU A 14 -6.86 0.88 -1.99
C LEU A 14 -7.98 0.57 -1.00
N CYS A 15 -8.59 1.59 -0.41
CA CYS A 15 -9.74 1.40 0.47
C CYS A 15 -10.96 0.85 -0.29
N SER A 16 -11.19 1.32 -1.52
CA SER A 16 -12.30 0.82 -2.34
C SER A 16 -12.11 -0.65 -2.69
N GLU A 17 -10.87 -1.12 -2.73
CA GLU A 17 -10.54 -2.52 -2.96
C GLU A 17 -10.50 -3.34 -1.66
N SER A 18 -10.90 -2.73 -0.54
CA SER A 18 -10.95 -3.37 0.78
C SER A 18 -9.57 -3.84 1.26
N LEU A 19 -8.51 -3.12 0.89
CA LEU A 19 -7.16 -3.51 1.26
C LEU A 19 -6.88 -3.31 2.75
N PHE A 20 -7.40 -2.24 3.35
CA PHE A 20 -7.12 -1.90 4.75
C PHE A 20 -8.27 -2.26 5.66
N CYS A 21 -7.94 -2.74 6.88
CA CYS A 21 -8.94 -3.05 7.88
C CYS A 21 -9.62 -1.78 8.42
N ASN A 22 -8.88 -0.67 8.46
CA ASN A 22 -9.36 0.60 8.98
C ASN A 22 -9.16 1.68 7.91
N ARG A 23 -10.20 2.49 7.67
CA ARG A 23 -10.14 3.55 6.67
C ARG A 23 -9.53 4.85 7.21
N ASP A 24 -9.26 4.93 8.51
CA ASP A 24 -8.75 6.15 9.13
C ASP A 24 -7.22 6.17 9.25
N GLU A 25 -6.54 5.49 8.32
CA GLU A 25 -5.08 5.36 8.35
C GLU A 25 -4.36 6.25 7.33
N PHE A 26 -5.07 7.20 6.69
CA PHE A 26 -4.45 8.01 5.66
C PHE A 26 -3.28 8.83 6.21
N SER A 27 -3.39 9.36 7.41
CA SER A 27 -2.31 10.15 8.01
C SER A 27 -1.01 9.35 8.09
N ASN A 28 -1.08 8.11 8.56
CA ASN A 28 0.09 7.23 8.62
C ASN A 28 0.57 6.82 7.23
N PHE A 29 -0.36 6.50 6.33
CA PHE A 29 -0.03 6.18 4.95
C PHE A 29 0.73 7.34 4.29
N PHE A 30 0.24 8.55 4.46
CA PHE A 30 0.87 9.74 3.92
C PHE A 30 2.31 9.91 4.46
N LYS A 31 2.47 9.75 5.77
CA LYS A 31 3.79 9.89 6.41
C LYS A 31 4.80 8.88 5.89
N ILE A 32 4.36 7.64 5.66
CA ILE A 32 5.24 6.58 5.14
C ILE A 32 5.85 6.98 3.80
N PHE A 33 5.05 7.59 2.92
CA PHE A 33 5.48 7.89 1.56
C PHE A 33 5.95 9.33 1.34
N LYS A 34 6.02 10.15 2.41
CA LYS A 34 6.47 11.54 2.31
C LYS A 34 7.70 11.82 3.17
N SER A 35 8.49 10.82 3.48
CA SER A 35 9.71 10.93 4.27
C SER A 35 9.49 11.36 5.72
N GLU A 36 8.29 11.15 6.23
CA GLU A 36 7.93 11.42 7.63
C GLU A 36 7.66 10.12 8.38
N ALA A 37 8.27 9.03 7.92
CA ALA A 37 8.01 7.69 8.45
C ALA A 37 8.36 7.56 9.93
N SER A 38 9.29 8.35 10.44
CA SER A 38 9.65 8.34 11.86
C SER A 38 8.49 8.77 12.77
N ASP A 39 7.50 9.49 12.23
CA ASP A 39 6.35 9.94 12.99
C ASP A 39 5.19 8.93 12.98
N VAL A 40 5.35 7.80 12.31
CA VAL A 40 4.33 6.75 12.28
C VAL A 40 4.34 6.02 13.61
N THR A 41 3.21 5.97 14.29
CA THR A 41 3.11 5.44 15.65
C THR A 41 2.70 3.97 15.71
N HIS A 42 2.09 3.45 14.64
CA HIS A 42 1.66 2.05 14.61
C HIS A 42 1.60 1.58 13.14
N LYS A 43 1.58 0.25 12.98
CA LYS A 43 1.50 -0.35 11.65
C LYS A 43 0.06 -0.29 11.12
N ILE A 44 -0.06 -0.10 9.81
CA ILE A 44 -1.35 -0.14 9.14
C ILE A 44 -1.72 -1.60 8.91
N LYS A 45 -2.89 -2.00 9.39
CA LYS A 45 -3.37 -3.38 9.24
C LYS A 45 -3.95 -3.60 7.84
N VAL A 46 -3.44 -4.59 7.17
CA VAL A 46 -3.89 -4.99 5.83
C VAL A 46 -4.92 -6.10 5.97
N ASN A 47 -6.01 -6.00 5.22
CA ASN A 47 -7.07 -7.00 5.23
C ASN A 47 -6.62 -8.24 4.44
N THR A 48 -5.87 -9.10 5.09
CA THR A 48 -5.31 -10.30 4.45
C THR A 48 -6.35 -11.38 4.15
N SER A 49 -7.59 -11.20 4.62
CA SER A 49 -8.70 -12.07 4.21
C SER A 49 -9.15 -11.82 2.78
N ARG A 50 -8.88 -10.64 2.22
CA ARG A 50 -9.23 -10.31 0.85
C ARG A 50 -8.29 -11.04 -0.10
N THR A 51 -8.86 -11.71 -1.10
CA THR A 51 -8.07 -12.36 -2.13
C THR A 51 -7.23 -11.34 -2.89
N GLY A 52 -5.92 -11.57 -2.98
CA GLY A 52 -5.02 -10.67 -3.69
C GLY A 52 -4.59 -9.45 -2.90
N ALA A 53 -4.88 -9.38 -1.58
CA ALA A 53 -4.49 -8.24 -0.76
C ALA A 53 -2.98 -7.99 -0.79
N LYS A 54 -2.18 -9.03 -0.64
CA LYS A 54 -0.73 -8.90 -0.65
C LYS A 54 -0.20 -8.42 -2.01
N ALA A 55 -0.80 -8.92 -3.10
CA ALA A 55 -0.42 -8.48 -4.44
C ALA A 55 -0.73 -7.00 -4.65
N LEU A 56 -1.89 -6.56 -4.21
CA LEU A 56 -2.29 -5.16 -4.33
C LEU A 56 -1.37 -4.26 -3.51
N LEU A 57 -1.05 -4.64 -2.28
CA LEU A 57 -0.13 -3.88 -1.45
C LEU A 57 1.25 -3.79 -2.08
N ARG A 58 1.77 -4.90 -2.61
CA ARG A 58 3.06 -4.92 -3.26
C ARG A 58 3.10 -3.96 -4.44
N VAL A 59 2.08 -3.98 -5.29
CA VAL A 59 2.00 -3.09 -6.44
C VAL A 59 1.97 -1.63 -5.99
N ALA A 60 1.18 -1.33 -4.96
CA ALA A 60 1.09 0.04 -4.44
C ALA A 60 2.45 0.53 -3.94
N VAL A 61 3.16 -0.29 -3.19
CA VAL A 61 4.49 0.08 -2.69
C VAL A 61 5.46 0.28 -3.85
N GLU A 62 5.48 -0.61 -4.84
CA GLU A 62 6.35 -0.49 -5.99
C GLU A 62 6.10 0.80 -6.77
N GLU A 63 4.84 1.13 -7.02
CA GLU A 63 4.50 2.32 -7.80
C GLU A 63 4.79 3.61 -7.04
N LEU A 64 4.59 3.61 -5.72
CA LEU A 64 4.83 4.80 -4.91
C LEU A 64 6.31 5.03 -4.60
N THR A 65 7.11 3.99 -4.50
CA THR A 65 8.53 4.10 -4.17
C THR A 65 9.46 3.76 -5.34
N LYS A 66 8.90 3.32 -6.45
CA LYS A 66 9.62 2.91 -7.66
C LYS A 66 10.39 1.61 -7.52
N GLN A 67 10.34 0.98 -6.35
CA GLN A 67 10.89 -0.35 -6.15
C GLN A 67 10.22 -1.01 -4.96
N PHE A 68 10.12 -2.34 -4.99
CA PHE A 68 9.56 -3.06 -3.87
C PHE A 68 10.57 -3.17 -2.75
N SER A 69 10.11 -2.89 -1.52
CA SER A 69 10.93 -3.05 -0.33
C SER A 69 10.17 -3.88 0.70
N ALA A 70 10.64 -5.10 0.95
CA ALA A 70 10.08 -5.95 1.99
C ALA A 70 10.30 -5.35 3.38
N SER A 71 11.43 -4.67 3.57
CA SER A 71 11.74 -4.00 4.84
C SER A 71 10.74 -2.90 5.15
N LEU A 72 10.40 -2.09 4.15
CA LEU A 72 9.40 -1.03 4.33
C LEU A 72 8.05 -1.62 4.69
N VAL A 73 7.64 -2.67 4.00
CA VAL A 73 6.36 -3.33 4.27
C VAL A 73 6.33 -3.88 5.70
N ASN A 74 7.39 -4.54 6.13
CA ASN A 74 7.45 -5.12 7.47
C ASN A 74 7.46 -4.06 8.57
N LEU A 75 8.04 -2.88 8.29
CA LEU A 75 8.10 -1.80 9.26
C LEU A 75 6.76 -1.09 9.46
N PHE A 76 5.96 -0.95 8.39
CA PHE A 76 4.79 -0.08 8.43
C PHE A 76 3.45 -0.76 8.20
N PHE A 77 3.46 -2.03 7.81
CA PHE A 77 2.23 -2.77 7.54
C PHE A 77 2.21 -4.08 8.33
N ALA A 78 1.02 -4.51 8.69
CA ALA A 78 0.80 -5.76 9.42
C ALA A 78 -0.39 -6.48 8.81
N ASP A 79 -0.53 -7.79 9.12
CA ASP A 79 -1.73 -8.51 8.69
C ASP A 79 -2.94 -8.06 9.52
N LYS A 80 -4.10 -8.64 9.24
CA LYS A 80 -5.34 -8.25 9.92
C LYS A 80 -5.30 -8.48 11.43
N ASP A 81 -4.44 -9.37 11.90
CA ASP A 81 -4.30 -9.71 13.32
C ASP A 81 -3.14 -8.96 13.98
N GLY A 82 -2.44 -8.12 13.25
CA GLY A 82 -1.30 -7.37 13.76
C GLY A 82 0.03 -8.11 13.66
N GLY A 83 0.05 -9.29 13.04
CA GLY A 83 1.27 -10.06 12.84
C GLY A 83 2.05 -9.62 11.60
N ASP A 84 3.17 -10.30 11.35
CA ASP A 84 4.02 -9.97 10.22
C ASP A 84 3.36 -10.27 8.88
N LEU A 85 3.43 -9.32 7.96
CA LEU A 85 3.00 -9.49 6.59
C LEU A 85 4.11 -10.16 5.80
N LYS A 86 3.85 -11.39 5.35
CA LYS A 86 4.82 -12.12 4.54
C LYS A 86 4.45 -11.98 3.08
N ILE A 87 5.17 -11.10 2.36
CA ILE A 87 4.96 -10.90 0.94
C ILE A 87 6.11 -11.55 0.20
N ALA A 88 5.78 -12.46 -0.71
CA ALA A 88 6.79 -13.13 -1.52
C ALA A 88 7.52 -12.13 -2.41
N SER A 89 8.83 -12.33 -2.59
CA SER A 89 9.61 -11.50 -3.50
C SER A 89 9.23 -11.73 -4.96
N HIS A 90 8.62 -12.89 -5.24
CA HIS A 90 8.10 -13.23 -6.57
C HIS A 90 6.61 -13.43 -6.46
N HIS A 91 5.84 -12.51 -7.02
CA HIS A 91 4.41 -12.67 -7.05
C HIS A 91 3.91 -12.40 -8.47
N ARG A 92 3.26 -13.40 -9.05
CA ARG A 92 2.66 -13.29 -10.38
C ARG A 92 1.21 -13.69 -10.30
N ALA A 93 0.34 -12.71 -10.14
CA ALA A 93 -1.08 -12.90 -10.26
C ALA A 93 -1.57 -12.13 -11.48
N THR A 94 -2.59 -12.66 -12.15
CA THR A 94 -3.19 -11.98 -13.30
C THR A 94 -3.65 -10.57 -12.93
N ALA A 95 -4.21 -10.42 -11.74
CA ALA A 95 -4.68 -9.13 -11.23
C ALA A 95 -3.55 -8.13 -10.94
N TYR A 96 -2.31 -8.62 -10.87
CA TYR A 96 -1.15 -7.79 -10.55
C TYR A 96 -0.99 -6.65 -11.56
N ASP A 97 -1.07 -6.97 -12.84
CA ASP A 97 -0.94 -5.97 -13.90
C ASP A 97 -2.11 -5.00 -13.92
N ASP A 98 -3.31 -5.46 -13.61
CA ASP A 98 -4.48 -4.59 -13.53
C ASP A 98 -4.35 -3.59 -12.38
N TYR A 99 -3.88 -4.03 -11.22
CA TYR A 99 -3.63 -3.14 -10.09
C TYR A 99 -2.57 -2.11 -10.44
N ARG A 100 -1.48 -2.54 -11.05
CA ARG A 100 -0.39 -1.64 -11.44
C ARG A 100 -0.88 -0.58 -12.41
N ARG A 101 -1.69 -0.98 -13.39
CA ARG A 101 -2.23 -0.08 -14.39
C ARG A 101 -3.14 0.97 -13.76
N LYS A 102 -4.00 0.56 -12.84
CA LYS A 102 -4.93 1.48 -12.18
C LYS A 102 -4.18 2.48 -11.29
N ILE A 103 -3.22 2.02 -10.52
CA ILE A 103 -2.43 2.90 -9.65
C ILE A 103 -1.58 3.84 -10.47
N ALA A 104 -0.92 3.35 -11.51
CA ALA A 104 -0.11 4.19 -12.40
C ALA A 104 -0.96 5.28 -13.06
N ARG A 105 -2.18 4.94 -13.45
CA ARG A 105 -3.11 5.90 -14.04
C ARG A 105 -3.47 7.00 -13.03
N ILE A 106 -3.74 6.64 -11.79
CA ILE A 106 -4.02 7.63 -10.73
C ILE A 106 -2.82 8.57 -10.58
N LEU A 107 -1.61 8.02 -10.53
CA LEU A 107 -0.40 8.81 -10.34
C LEU A 107 -0.05 9.69 -11.53
N SER A 108 -0.60 9.41 -12.70
CA SER A 108 -0.36 10.20 -13.91
C SER A 108 -1.39 11.30 -14.16
N LEU A 109 -2.40 11.42 -13.27
CA LEU A 109 -3.49 12.38 -13.47
C LEU A 109 -3.11 13.84 -13.20
N GLU A 110 -1.93 14.09 -12.73
CA GLU A 110 -1.45 15.47 -12.56
C GLU A 110 -0.59 15.95 -13.69
#